data_ea186085c6b100530c3add8d703cb080
#
_entry.id   ea186085c6b100530c3add8d703cb080
#
_cell.length_a   1.000
_cell.length_b   1.000
_cell.length_c   1.000
_cell.angle_alpha   90.00
_cell.angle_beta   90.00
_cell.angle_gamma   90.00
#
_symmetry.space_group_name_H-M   'P 1'
#
loop_
_entity.id
_entity.type
_entity.pdbx_description
1 polymer ?
#
loop_
_entity_poly.entity_id
_entity_poly.type
_entity_poly.pdbx_seq_one_letter_code
_entity_poly.pdbx_strand_id
1 'polypeptide(L)'
;RQRQMCIRARPLDLPDLAQDHPRAALHGHPRVVALPHLGASTREAEENCAVMVVDQLRDYLEHGQIAHAVNFPSVNMARESAYRVAIANANVPNMLGQISTTLAEAGLNIQNMVNKSRGDLAFTLVDVGSAVPQAVIDKLTAIGGVLRVRYLPV
;
A
#
# COMPACT_ATOMS: atom_id res chain seq x y z
N ARG A 1 30.17 9.55 2.22
CA ARG A 1 29.75 9.69 0.78
C ARG A 1 29.34 8.35 0.12
N GLN A 2 29.88 7.20 0.54
CA GLN A 2 29.50 5.88 0.00
C GLN A 2 28.09 5.41 0.43
N ARG A 3 27.63 5.78 1.63
CA ARG A 3 26.27 5.40 2.12
C ARG A 3 25.11 6.00 1.30
N GLN A 4 25.31 7.15 0.66
CA GLN A 4 24.26 7.78 -0.14
C GLN A 4 24.07 7.17 -1.54
N MET A 5 25.05 6.45 -2.06
CA MET A 5 24.93 5.79 -3.38
C MET A 5 24.14 4.46 -3.31
N CYS A 6 24.21 3.73 -2.20
CA CYS A 6 23.45 2.48 -2.03
C CYS A 6 21.94 2.71 -1.79
N ILE A 7 21.56 3.86 -1.22
CA ILE A 7 20.16 4.15 -0.86
C ILE A 7 19.32 4.67 -2.05
N ARG A 8 19.95 5.15 -3.14
CA ARG A 8 19.27 5.66 -4.33
C ARG A 8 19.26 4.74 -5.55
N ALA A 9 19.99 3.66 -5.52
CA ALA A 9 19.90 2.66 -6.56
C ALA A 9 18.72 1.73 -6.23
N ARG A 10 17.59 1.88 -6.95
CA ARG A 10 16.69 0.75 -7.09
C ARG A 10 17.54 -0.44 -7.54
N PRO A 11 17.46 -1.62 -6.90
CA PRO A 11 18.07 -2.81 -7.47
C PRO A 11 17.46 -2.97 -8.86
N LEU A 12 18.29 -2.73 -9.86
CA LEU A 12 17.95 -3.07 -11.24
C LEU A 12 18.32 -4.54 -11.35
N ASP A 13 17.32 -5.39 -11.51
CA ASP A 13 17.55 -6.76 -11.92
C ASP A 13 18.34 -6.72 -13.22
N LEU A 14 19.47 -7.42 -13.23
CA LEU A 14 20.39 -7.47 -14.37
C LEU A 14 19.75 -7.84 -15.72
N PRO A 15 18.62 -8.61 -15.77
CA PRO A 15 17.91 -8.87 -17.03
C PRO A 15 17.29 -7.63 -17.68
N ASP A 16 16.99 -6.58 -16.92
CA ASP A 16 16.35 -5.36 -17.42
C ASP A 16 17.33 -4.33 -18.02
N LEU A 17 18.62 -4.63 -18.04
CA LEU A 17 19.63 -3.82 -18.70
C LEU A 17 19.75 -4.25 -20.19
N ALA A 18 18.67 -4.08 -20.95
CA ALA A 18 18.76 -4.10 -22.41
C ALA A 18 19.83 -3.07 -22.85
N GLN A 19 20.56 -3.39 -23.91
CA GLN A 19 21.67 -2.57 -24.42
C GLN A 19 21.28 -1.11 -24.67
N ASP A 20 19.98 -0.82 -24.81
CA ASP A 20 19.42 0.51 -25.04
C ASP A 20 19.01 1.26 -23.77
N HIS A 21 19.25 0.70 -22.57
CA HIS A 21 18.91 1.39 -21.35
C HIS A 21 19.89 2.55 -21.08
N PRO A 22 19.41 3.77 -20.72
CA PRO A 22 20.29 4.94 -20.47
C PRO A 22 21.41 4.71 -19.45
N ARG A 23 21.28 3.68 -18.60
CA ARG A 23 22.30 3.29 -17.61
C ARG A 23 23.28 2.22 -18.12
N ALA A 24 23.09 1.69 -19.31
CA ALA A 24 24.04 0.73 -19.92
C ALA A 24 25.43 1.37 -20.10
N ALA A 25 25.48 2.67 -20.35
CA ALA A 25 26.72 3.44 -20.42
C ALA A 25 27.54 3.47 -19.12
N LEU A 26 26.94 3.12 -17.98
CA LEU A 26 27.63 3.01 -16.69
C LEU A 26 28.35 1.66 -16.52
N HIS A 27 27.98 0.65 -17.30
CA HIS A 27 28.68 -0.63 -17.31
C HIS A 27 30.07 -0.46 -17.93
N GLY A 28 31.09 -0.90 -17.21
CA GLY A 28 32.47 -0.77 -17.66
C GLY A 28 33.14 0.58 -17.37
N HIS A 29 32.43 1.55 -16.80
CA HIS A 29 33.06 2.80 -16.41
C HIS A 29 34.03 2.60 -15.23
N PRO A 30 35.29 3.09 -15.29
CA PRO A 30 36.35 2.77 -14.31
C PRO A 30 36.06 3.22 -12.87
N ARG A 31 35.07 4.10 -12.64
CA ARG A 31 34.63 4.56 -11.32
C ARG A 31 33.33 3.91 -10.86
N VAL A 32 32.80 2.95 -11.61
CA VAL A 32 31.53 2.25 -11.27
C VAL A 32 31.84 0.80 -11.01
N VAL A 33 31.47 0.34 -9.82
CA VAL A 33 31.49 -1.08 -9.45
C VAL A 33 30.06 -1.59 -9.57
N ALA A 34 29.80 -2.42 -10.56
CA ALA A 34 28.52 -3.11 -10.71
C ALA A 34 28.56 -4.39 -9.87
N LEU A 35 27.64 -4.49 -8.91
CA LEU A 35 27.49 -5.68 -8.09
C LEU A 35 26.17 -6.36 -8.45
N PRO A 36 26.09 -7.70 -8.41
CA PRO A 36 24.83 -8.41 -8.52
C PRO A 36 23.90 -8.02 -7.35
N HIS A 37 22.62 -8.30 -7.48
CA HIS A 37 21.58 -8.00 -6.46
C HIS A 37 21.80 -8.87 -5.21
N LEU A 38 22.67 -8.42 -4.30
CA LEU A 38 23.09 -9.14 -3.10
C LEU A 38 22.49 -8.58 -1.80
N GLY A 39 21.62 -7.57 -1.89
CA GLY A 39 21.13 -6.84 -0.70
C GLY A 39 20.40 -7.70 0.33
N ALA A 40 19.76 -8.79 -0.12
CA ALA A 40 19.04 -9.74 0.73
C ALA A 40 19.71 -11.13 0.82
N SER A 41 20.97 -11.26 0.37
CA SER A 41 21.65 -12.56 0.25
C SER A 41 22.47 -12.94 1.49
N THR A 42 22.34 -12.22 2.59
CA THR A 42 22.91 -12.61 3.87
C THR A 42 21.83 -13.21 4.75
N ARG A 43 22.19 -14.18 5.61
CA ARG A 43 21.26 -14.80 6.55
C ARG A 43 20.50 -13.77 7.40
N GLU A 44 21.20 -12.75 7.89
CA GLU A 44 20.59 -11.65 8.66
C GLU A 44 19.59 -10.85 7.84
N ALA A 45 19.87 -10.60 6.55
CA ALA A 45 18.95 -9.87 5.68
C ALA A 45 17.70 -10.70 5.38
N GLU A 46 17.84 -12.00 5.16
CA GLU A 46 16.73 -12.93 4.95
C GLU A 46 15.83 -13.01 6.19
N GLU A 47 16.42 -13.18 7.37
CA GLU A 47 15.69 -13.20 8.66
C GLU A 47 14.96 -11.87 8.90
N ASN A 48 15.61 -10.73 8.69
CA ASN A 48 15.00 -9.41 8.85
C ASN A 48 13.89 -9.16 7.83
N CYS A 49 14.06 -9.56 6.58
CA CYS A 49 13.02 -9.47 5.55
C CYS A 49 11.80 -10.30 5.93
N ALA A 50 12.00 -11.52 6.44
CA ALA A 50 10.90 -12.38 6.86
C ALA A 50 10.09 -11.75 8.01
N VAL A 51 10.76 -11.24 9.03
CA VAL A 51 10.10 -10.54 10.17
C VAL A 51 9.34 -9.31 9.68
N MET A 52 9.97 -8.47 8.87
CA MET A 52 9.33 -7.26 8.33
C MET A 52 8.10 -7.57 7.49
N VAL A 53 8.14 -8.62 6.66
CA VAL A 53 6.98 -9.02 5.84
C VAL A 53 5.85 -9.53 6.71
N VAL A 54 6.14 -10.33 7.73
CA VAL A 54 5.13 -10.83 8.67
C VAL A 54 4.45 -9.70 9.42
N ASP A 55 5.23 -8.74 9.93
CA ASP A 55 4.68 -7.56 10.63
C ASP A 55 3.80 -6.71 9.71
N GLN A 56 4.25 -6.43 8.49
CA GLN A 56 3.46 -5.68 7.50
C GLN A 56 2.18 -6.41 7.12
N LEU A 57 2.25 -7.72 6.96
CA LEU A 57 1.08 -8.55 6.64
C LEU A 57 0.08 -8.57 7.79
N ARG A 58 0.56 -8.69 9.03
CA ARG A 58 -0.28 -8.61 10.23
C ARG A 58 -0.98 -7.24 10.30
N ASP A 59 -0.24 -6.14 10.16
CA ASP A 59 -0.80 -4.79 10.21
C ASP A 59 -1.86 -4.57 9.11
N TYR A 60 -1.63 -5.14 7.93
CA TYR A 60 -2.63 -5.11 6.87
C TYR A 60 -3.86 -5.97 7.19
N LEU A 61 -3.66 -7.18 7.71
CA LEU A 61 -4.77 -8.10 7.99
C LEU A 61 -5.62 -7.65 9.18
N GLU A 62 -5.00 -7.15 10.24
CA GLU A 62 -5.68 -6.77 11.49
C GLU A 62 -6.17 -5.31 11.46
N HIS A 63 -5.39 -4.41 10.88
CA HIS A 63 -5.64 -2.97 10.96
C HIS A 63 -5.91 -2.30 9.61
N GLY A 64 -5.73 -3.01 8.49
CA GLY A 64 -5.89 -2.47 7.15
C GLY A 64 -4.77 -1.48 6.75
N GLN A 65 -3.71 -1.38 7.55
CA GLN A 65 -2.60 -0.47 7.26
C GLN A 65 -1.76 -0.99 6.09
N ILE A 66 -1.25 -0.08 5.28
CA ILE A 66 -0.36 -0.40 4.16
C ILE A 66 0.97 0.28 4.36
N ALA A 67 2.04 -0.52 4.43
CA ALA A 67 3.41 -0.03 4.44
C ALA A 67 4.20 -0.70 3.30
N HIS A 68 5.05 0.09 2.64
CA HIS A 68 6.00 -0.39 1.62
C HIS A 68 5.40 -1.15 0.42
N ALA A 69 4.10 -0.97 0.12
CA ALA A 69 3.48 -1.56 -1.06
C ALA A 69 4.03 -0.96 -2.35
N VAL A 70 4.16 -1.79 -3.39
CA VAL A 70 4.69 -1.37 -4.70
C VAL A 70 3.65 -0.55 -5.47
N ASN A 71 2.40 -0.95 -5.43
CA ASN A 71 1.29 -0.41 -6.23
C ASN A 71 0.33 0.49 -5.44
N PHE A 72 0.29 0.39 -4.11
CA PHE A 72 -0.53 1.25 -3.26
C PHE A 72 0.31 2.27 -2.50
N PRO A 73 -0.27 3.42 -2.12
CA PRO A 73 0.39 4.37 -1.21
C PRO A 73 0.51 3.78 0.19
N SER A 74 1.50 4.22 0.94
CA SER A 74 1.56 3.89 2.37
C SER A 74 0.45 4.63 3.12
N VAL A 75 -0.42 3.87 3.78
CA VAL A 75 -1.55 4.36 4.56
C VAL A 75 -1.44 3.84 5.98
N ASN A 76 -1.30 4.76 6.91
CA ASN A 76 -1.31 4.48 8.34
C ASN A 76 -2.34 5.40 8.99
N MET A 77 -3.27 4.83 9.74
CA MET A 77 -4.30 5.52 10.50
C MET A 77 -4.43 4.85 11.86
N ALA A 78 -4.15 5.59 12.93
CA ALA A 78 -4.41 5.10 14.28
C ALA A 78 -5.86 4.61 14.38
N ARG A 79 -6.07 3.49 15.07
CA ARG A 79 -7.41 2.93 15.22
C ARG A 79 -8.12 3.65 16.35
N GLU A 80 -9.23 4.30 16.03
CA GLU A 80 -10.06 5.03 17.00
C GLU A 80 -11.40 4.36 17.25
N SER A 81 -11.74 3.34 16.45
CA SER A 81 -12.98 2.57 16.56
C SER A 81 -12.76 1.07 16.48
N ALA A 82 -13.66 0.32 17.13
CA ALA A 82 -13.76 -1.13 16.95
C ALA A 82 -14.19 -1.54 15.53
N TYR A 83 -14.74 -0.61 14.76
CA TYR A 83 -15.34 -0.88 13.45
C TYR A 83 -14.61 -0.11 12.35
N ARG A 84 -13.78 -0.80 11.62
CA ARG A 84 -12.99 -0.24 10.52
C ARG A 84 -13.36 -0.86 9.19
N VAL A 85 -13.46 -0.04 8.15
CA VAL A 85 -13.62 -0.48 6.77
C VAL A 85 -12.41 -0.04 5.95
N ALA A 86 -11.78 -0.98 5.27
CA ALA A 86 -10.67 -0.74 4.36
C ALA A 86 -11.14 -0.95 2.92
N ILE A 87 -10.93 0.05 2.06
CA ILE A 87 -11.44 0.09 0.70
C ILE A 87 -10.30 0.36 -0.26
N ALA A 88 -10.04 -0.58 -1.16
CA ALA A 88 -9.17 -0.37 -2.31
C ALA A 88 -10.03 0.07 -3.49
N ASN A 89 -9.71 1.19 -4.11
CA ASN A 89 -10.50 1.77 -5.18
C ASN A 89 -9.64 2.45 -6.26
N ALA A 90 -10.24 2.66 -7.43
CA ALA A 90 -9.66 3.50 -8.45
C ALA A 90 -9.61 4.96 -7.99
N ASN A 91 -8.57 5.67 -8.39
CA ASN A 91 -8.42 7.10 -8.10
C ASN A 91 -9.23 7.94 -9.10
N VAL A 92 -10.54 7.95 -8.93
CA VAL A 92 -11.48 8.67 -9.80
C VAL A 92 -12.26 9.74 -9.02
N PRO A 93 -12.73 10.80 -9.69
CA PRO A 93 -13.53 11.84 -9.05
C PRO A 93 -14.77 11.28 -8.34
N ASN A 94 -15.20 11.94 -7.27
CA ASN A 94 -16.38 11.61 -6.48
C ASN A 94 -16.37 10.24 -5.77
N MET A 95 -15.25 9.52 -5.74
CA MET A 95 -15.19 8.22 -5.05
C MET A 95 -15.45 8.36 -3.54
N LEU A 96 -14.79 9.32 -2.90
CA LEU A 96 -15.01 9.59 -1.47
C LEU A 96 -16.44 10.05 -1.17
N GLY A 97 -17.04 10.85 -2.07
CA GLY A 97 -18.43 11.26 -1.95
C GLY A 97 -19.38 10.05 -1.93
N GLN A 98 -19.22 9.13 -2.86
CA GLN A 98 -20.04 7.92 -2.94
C GLN A 98 -19.87 7.03 -1.71
N ILE A 99 -18.61 6.83 -1.24
CA ILE A 99 -18.31 6.04 -0.04
C ILE A 99 -18.98 6.68 1.19
N SER A 100 -18.76 7.99 1.42
CA SER A 100 -19.32 8.67 2.57
C SER A 100 -20.84 8.73 2.55
N THR A 101 -21.45 8.96 1.39
CA THR A 101 -22.92 8.94 1.23
C THR A 101 -23.49 7.57 1.54
N THR A 102 -22.87 6.49 1.04
CA THR A 102 -23.34 5.12 1.31
C THR A 102 -23.28 4.79 2.80
N LEU A 103 -22.24 5.24 3.52
CA LEU A 103 -22.14 5.06 4.97
C LEU A 103 -23.19 5.91 5.72
N ALA A 104 -23.39 7.17 5.31
CA ALA A 104 -24.36 8.08 5.91
C ALA A 104 -25.79 7.60 5.74
N GLU A 105 -26.18 7.11 4.54
CA GLU A 105 -27.49 6.52 4.28
C GLU A 105 -27.78 5.28 5.13
N ALA A 106 -26.72 4.58 5.53
CA ALA A 106 -26.82 3.44 6.45
C ALA A 106 -26.86 3.86 7.93
N GLY A 107 -26.83 5.17 8.22
CA GLY A 107 -26.82 5.69 9.60
C GLY A 107 -25.48 5.49 10.32
N LEU A 108 -24.39 5.23 9.57
CA LEU A 108 -23.07 5.03 10.13
C LEU A 108 -22.32 6.37 10.21
N ASN A 109 -21.97 6.78 11.42
CA ASN A 109 -21.17 7.98 11.63
C ASN A 109 -19.68 7.69 11.41
N ILE A 110 -19.03 8.48 10.56
CA ILE A 110 -17.59 8.40 10.29
C ILE A 110 -16.88 9.12 11.43
N GLN A 111 -16.02 8.42 12.17
CA GLN A 111 -15.20 8.98 13.23
C GLN A 111 -13.84 9.46 12.70
N ASN A 112 -13.24 8.67 11.82
CA ASN A 112 -11.98 9.01 11.18
C ASN A 112 -11.95 8.45 9.76
N MET A 113 -11.31 9.16 8.84
CA MET A 113 -11.17 8.72 7.45
C MET A 113 -9.84 9.21 6.88
N VAL A 114 -9.11 8.30 6.29
CA VAL A 114 -7.89 8.61 5.53
C VAL A 114 -8.02 8.02 4.13
N ASN A 115 -7.78 8.86 3.13
CA ASN A 115 -7.64 8.42 1.74
C ASN A 115 -6.28 8.85 1.22
N LYS A 116 -5.59 7.94 0.56
CA LYS A 116 -4.37 8.25 -0.18
C LYS A 116 -4.40 7.58 -1.53
N SER A 117 -3.88 8.28 -2.54
CA SER A 117 -3.79 7.79 -3.90
C SER A 117 -2.35 7.71 -4.38
N ARG A 118 -2.11 6.81 -5.34
CA ARG A 118 -0.86 6.65 -6.06
C ARG A 118 -1.15 6.21 -7.49
N GLY A 119 -0.98 7.13 -8.44
CA GLY A 119 -1.40 6.89 -9.82
C GLY A 119 -2.90 6.65 -9.91
N ASP A 120 -3.28 5.55 -10.53
CA ASP A 120 -4.67 5.19 -10.78
C ASP A 120 -5.36 4.46 -9.61
N LEU A 121 -4.62 4.21 -8.53
CA LEU A 121 -5.12 3.47 -7.36
C LEU A 121 -5.18 4.37 -6.13
N ALA A 122 -6.21 4.17 -5.33
CA ALA A 122 -6.39 4.78 -4.03
C ALA A 122 -6.75 3.74 -2.97
N PHE A 123 -6.42 4.06 -1.73
CA PHE A 123 -6.78 3.25 -0.59
C PHE A 123 -7.39 4.13 0.50
N THR A 124 -8.57 3.74 0.95
CA THR A 124 -9.36 4.48 1.94
C THR A 124 -9.53 3.62 3.18
N LEU A 125 -9.15 4.16 4.33
CA LEU A 125 -9.50 3.62 5.64
C LEU A 125 -10.58 4.50 6.26
N VAL A 126 -11.62 3.88 6.82
CA VAL A 126 -12.73 4.56 7.49
C VAL A 126 -12.99 3.87 8.81
N ASP A 127 -12.96 4.63 9.90
CA ASP A 127 -13.44 4.20 11.21
C ASP A 127 -14.86 4.70 11.42
N VAL A 128 -15.78 3.81 11.76
CA VAL A 128 -17.20 4.13 11.98
C VAL A 128 -17.62 3.85 13.40
N GLY A 129 -18.67 4.54 13.86
CA GLY A 129 -19.11 4.51 15.26
C GLY A 129 -19.86 3.25 15.66
N SER A 130 -20.28 2.39 14.72
CA SER A 130 -21.07 1.19 14.98
C SER A 130 -20.77 0.08 14.00
N ALA A 131 -21.24 -1.14 14.29
CA ALA A 131 -21.04 -2.30 13.43
C ALA A 131 -21.60 -2.07 12.02
N VAL A 132 -20.84 -2.50 11.03
CA VAL A 132 -21.21 -2.33 9.62
C VAL A 132 -21.99 -3.56 9.14
N PRO A 133 -23.27 -3.41 8.76
CA PRO A 133 -24.07 -4.52 8.22
C PRO A 133 -23.51 -5.03 6.89
N GLN A 134 -23.68 -6.32 6.62
CA GLN A 134 -23.20 -6.91 5.35
C GLN A 134 -23.80 -6.21 4.12
N ALA A 135 -25.06 -5.80 4.19
CA ALA A 135 -25.72 -5.06 3.10
C ALA A 135 -25.00 -3.75 2.74
N VAL A 136 -24.34 -3.09 3.70
CA VAL A 136 -23.54 -1.87 3.45
C VAL A 136 -22.22 -2.22 2.77
N ILE A 137 -21.59 -3.32 3.18
CA ILE A 137 -20.38 -3.83 2.52
C ILE A 137 -20.67 -4.18 1.07
N ASP A 138 -21.80 -4.81 0.81
CA ASP A 138 -22.23 -5.17 -0.55
C ASP A 138 -22.50 -3.91 -1.40
N LYS A 139 -23.16 -2.89 -0.84
CA LYS A 139 -23.36 -1.59 -1.49
C LYS A 139 -22.05 -0.88 -1.81
N LEU A 140 -21.10 -0.83 -0.84
CA LEU A 140 -19.79 -0.25 -1.07
C LEU A 140 -19.02 -1.00 -2.17
N THR A 141 -19.12 -2.32 -2.19
CA THR A 141 -18.47 -3.15 -3.22
C THR A 141 -19.09 -2.93 -4.61
N ALA A 142 -20.37 -2.59 -4.69
CA ALA A 142 -21.08 -2.31 -5.94
C ALA A 142 -20.78 -0.92 -6.52
N ILE A 143 -20.12 -0.02 -5.79
CA ILE A 143 -19.70 1.31 -6.30
C ILE A 143 -18.71 1.11 -7.46
N GLY A 144 -19.01 1.71 -8.61
CA GLY A 144 -18.13 1.65 -9.77
C GLY A 144 -16.76 2.24 -9.45
N GLY A 145 -15.70 1.43 -9.63
CA GLY A 145 -14.33 1.82 -9.30
C GLY A 145 -13.83 1.31 -7.94
N VAL A 146 -14.68 0.73 -7.11
CA VAL A 146 -14.25 -0.01 -5.93
C VAL A 146 -13.73 -1.38 -6.35
N LEU A 147 -12.51 -1.71 -5.93
CA LEU A 147 -11.83 -2.95 -6.26
C LEU A 147 -12.02 -4.01 -5.17
N ARG A 148 -11.98 -3.59 -3.92
CA ARG A 148 -12.12 -4.47 -2.76
C ARG A 148 -12.56 -3.70 -1.52
N VAL A 149 -13.49 -4.28 -0.78
CA VAL A 149 -13.89 -3.81 0.55
C VAL A 149 -13.55 -4.89 1.58
N ARG A 150 -13.00 -4.48 2.70
CA ARG A 150 -12.75 -5.36 3.85
C ARG A 150 -13.30 -4.71 5.10
N TYR A 151 -14.13 -5.42 5.82
CA TYR A 151 -14.56 -5.04 7.15
C TYR A 151 -13.64 -5.67 8.19
N LEU A 152 -13.15 -4.87 9.11
CA LEU A 152 -12.16 -5.22 10.11
C LEU A 152 -12.72 -4.89 11.52
N PRO A 153 -13.63 -5.72 12.05
CA PRO A 153 -14.08 -5.56 13.43
C PRO A 153 -12.97 -5.99 14.41
N VAL A 154 -13.01 -5.46 15.64
CA VAL A 154 -12.19 -5.92 16.78
C VAL A 154 -13.09 -6.61 17.76
#